data_e1a081cd6c398db19811a3aa72a311b2
#
_entry.id   e1a081cd6c398db19811a3aa72a311b2
#
_cell.length_a   1.000
_cell.length_b   1.000
_cell.length_c   1.000
_cell.angle_alpha   90.00
_cell.angle_beta   90.00
_cell.angle_gamma   90.00
#
_symmetry.space_group_name_H-M   'P 1'
#
loop_
_entity.id
_entity.type
_entity.pdbx_description
1 polymer ?
#
loop_
_entity_poly.entity_id
_entity_poly.type
_entity_poly.pdbx_seq_one_letter_code
_entity_poly.pdbx_strand_id
1 'polypeptide(L)'
;RAKLTNMLTGEKNRAQNCLTVSNLKLDDVFSDVFGKSARSITNFILEHPGETFDVSPFVDPRCKTPVSEIQAAVDGAIDELEAHRKEIESEILQIAEPFSAVLDLLYTLPGLDKNPMTAIAILSEIGPDMSGFPSSKHLVSWAGCCPRNDQSNLKVKSRRISRAGSYLKPLLVQVANALIKSKKHPEFK
;
A
#
# COMPACT_ATOMS: atom_id res chain seq x y z
N ARG A 1 21.83 -22.56 -20.22
CA ARG A 1 21.70 -22.92 -18.79
C ARG A 1 22.35 -21.86 -17.88
N ALA A 2 23.64 -21.50 -18.06
CA ALA A 2 24.35 -20.53 -17.20
C ALA A 2 23.60 -19.18 -17.04
N LYS A 3 23.04 -18.62 -18.14
CA LYS A 3 22.30 -17.36 -18.09
C LYS A 3 21.06 -17.43 -17.19
N LEU A 4 20.30 -18.54 -17.26
CA LEU A 4 19.11 -18.75 -16.41
C LEU A 4 19.49 -18.93 -14.94
N THR A 5 20.60 -19.62 -14.66
CA THR A 5 21.12 -19.78 -13.30
C THR A 5 21.53 -18.43 -12.70
N ASN A 6 22.22 -17.58 -13.48
CA ASN A 6 22.61 -16.24 -13.02
C ASN A 6 21.39 -15.33 -12.79
N MET A 7 20.35 -15.42 -13.63
CA MET A 7 19.09 -14.70 -13.42
C MET A 7 18.42 -15.16 -12.13
N LEU A 8 18.30 -16.46 -11.91
CA LEU A 8 17.71 -17.02 -10.68
C LEU A 8 18.47 -16.56 -9.43
N THR A 9 19.82 -16.59 -9.48
CA THR A 9 20.65 -16.09 -8.37
C THR A 9 20.42 -14.60 -8.14
N GLY A 10 20.29 -13.80 -9.20
CA GLY A 10 19.97 -12.38 -9.11
C GLY A 10 18.62 -12.11 -8.43
N GLU A 11 17.59 -12.87 -8.78
CA GLU A 11 16.27 -12.73 -8.15
C GLU A 11 16.27 -13.18 -6.68
N LYS A 12 16.98 -14.25 -6.36
CA LYS A 12 17.17 -14.67 -4.95
C LYS A 12 17.84 -13.59 -4.11
N ASN A 13 18.92 -12.99 -4.62
CA ASN A 13 19.61 -11.91 -3.90
C ASN A 13 18.71 -10.68 -3.71
N ARG A 14 17.90 -10.32 -4.71
CA ARG A 14 16.91 -9.23 -4.56
C ARG A 14 15.87 -9.54 -3.49
N ALA A 15 15.31 -10.75 -3.50
CA ALA A 15 14.33 -11.16 -2.50
C ALA A 15 14.94 -11.19 -1.09
N GLN A 16 16.19 -11.67 -0.93
CA GLN A 16 16.90 -11.65 0.35
C GLN A 16 17.16 -10.21 0.82
N ASN A 17 17.57 -9.31 -0.07
CA ASN A 17 17.73 -7.90 0.26
C ASN A 17 16.39 -7.26 0.70
N CYS A 18 15.28 -7.61 0.05
CA CYS A 18 13.95 -7.16 0.49
C CYS A 18 13.63 -7.64 1.90
N LEU A 19 13.89 -8.91 2.24
CA LEU A 19 13.67 -9.45 3.59
C LEU A 19 14.54 -8.71 4.62
N THR A 20 15.82 -8.48 4.30
CA THR A 20 16.75 -7.76 5.18
C THR A 20 16.33 -6.29 5.39
N VAL A 21 15.92 -5.59 4.32
CA VAL A 21 15.42 -4.20 4.40
C VAL A 21 14.11 -4.13 5.19
N SER A 22 13.28 -5.18 5.12
CA SER A 22 12.07 -5.31 5.92
C SER A 22 12.32 -5.82 7.35
N ASN A 23 13.58 -5.90 7.76
CA ASN A 23 14.04 -6.40 9.06
C ASN A 23 13.56 -7.84 9.40
N LEU A 24 13.14 -8.60 8.42
CA LEU A 24 12.79 -10.01 8.53
C LEU A 24 14.10 -10.83 8.52
N LYS A 25 14.70 -11.03 9.70
CA LYS A 25 15.97 -11.74 9.90
C LYS A 25 15.80 -13.27 9.82
N LEU A 26 15.13 -13.73 8.77
CA LEU A 26 14.94 -15.16 8.55
C LEU A 26 16.26 -15.89 8.18
N ASP A 27 17.26 -15.17 7.74
CA ASP A 27 18.61 -15.65 7.48
C ASP A 27 19.39 -15.99 8.76
N ASP A 28 19.04 -15.39 9.89
CA ASP A 28 19.62 -15.72 11.20
C ASP A 28 19.09 -17.06 11.73
N VAL A 29 17.85 -17.43 11.40
CA VAL A 29 17.16 -18.61 11.93
C VAL A 29 17.04 -19.76 10.93
N PHE A 30 17.18 -19.50 9.63
CA PHE A 30 17.14 -20.49 8.57
C PHE A 30 18.43 -20.47 7.73
N SER A 31 19.05 -21.61 7.56
CA SER A 31 20.20 -21.76 6.66
C SER A 31 19.88 -21.50 5.16
N ASP A 32 18.59 -21.63 4.78
CA ASP A 32 18.09 -21.30 3.45
C ASP A 32 16.72 -20.58 3.59
N VAL A 33 16.75 -19.25 3.38
CA VAL A 33 15.53 -18.40 3.40
C VAL A 33 14.56 -18.70 2.26
N PHE A 34 14.96 -19.48 1.26
CA PHE A 34 14.12 -19.98 0.19
C PHE A 34 13.65 -21.41 0.41
N GLY A 35 14.02 -21.99 1.54
CA GLY A 35 13.53 -23.30 1.99
C GLY A 35 12.04 -23.31 2.27
N LYS A 36 11.47 -24.51 2.43
CA LYS A 36 10.02 -24.72 2.56
C LYS A 36 9.43 -23.90 3.72
N SER A 37 10.01 -23.98 4.92
CA SER A 37 9.50 -23.29 6.12
C SER A 37 9.59 -21.77 6.01
N ALA A 38 10.77 -21.24 5.66
CA ALA A 38 10.97 -19.80 5.51
C ALA A 38 10.04 -19.21 4.44
N ARG A 39 9.86 -19.91 3.32
CA ARG A 39 8.93 -19.48 2.25
C ARG A 39 7.48 -19.48 2.71
N SER A 40 7.05 -20.49 3.45
CA SER A 40 5.67 -20.55 3.98
C SER A 40 5.40 -19.42 4.96
N ILE A 41 6.34 -19.13 5.85
CA ILE A 41 6.27 -18.00 6.79
C ILE A 41 6.23 -16.66 6.02
N THR A 42 7.13 -16.46 5.07
CA THR A 42 7.17 -15.24 4.25
C THR A 42 5.87 -15.02 3.48
N ASN A 43 5.31 -16.07 2.86
CA ASN A 43 4.05 -15.97 2.14
C ASN A 43 2.90 -15.63 3.09
N PHE A 44 2.85 -16.21 4.28
CA PHE A 44 1.82 -15.88 5.27
C PHE A 44 1.90 -14.40 5.68
N ILE A 45 3.09 -13.87 5.97
CA ILE A 45 3.30 -12.45 6.31
C ILE A 45 2.86 -11.52 5.17
N LEU A 46 3.12 -11.91 3.91
CA LEU A 46 2.72 -11.12 2.75
C LEU A 46 1.20 -11.10 2.53
N GLU A 47 0.53 -12.20 2.85
CA GLU A 47 -0.93 -12.31 2.74
C GLU A 47 -1.67 -11.66 3.93
N HIS A 48 -1.02 -11.58 5.10
CA HIS A 48 -1.58 -11.08 6.36
C HIS A 48 -0.64 -10.03 7.00
N PRO A 49 -0.44 -8.88 6.37
CA PRO A 49 0.51 -7.89 6.85
C PRO A 49 0.09 -7.32 8.22
N GLY A 50 1.00 -7.41 9.19
CA GLY A 50 0.82 -6.89 10.55
C GLY A 50 0.02 -7.81 11.48
N GLU A 51 -0.32 -9.03 11.07
CA GLU A 51 -0.95 -10.01 11.95
C GLU A 51 0.13 -10.85 12.67
N THR A 52 0.01 -10.98 13.99
CA THR A 52 0.79 -11.95 14.76
C THR A 52 0.21 -13.35 14.60
N PHE A 53 1.06 -14.35 14.43
CA PHE A 53 0.62 -15.73 14.21
C PHE A 53 1.62 -16.74 14.79
N ASP A 54 1.14 -17.95 15.06
CA ASP A 54 2.00 -19.07 15.47
C ASP A 54 2.74 -19.63 14.25
N VAL A 55 4.08 -19.63 14.31
CA VAL A 55 4.92 -20.15 13.23
C VAL A 55 5.01 -21.69 13.22
N SER A 56 4.58 -22.36 14.29
CA SER A 56 4.72 -23.81 14.46
C SER A 56 4.18 -24.63 13.28
N PRO A 57 3.01 -24.30 12.68
CA PRO A 57 2.48 -25.05 11.54
C PRO A 57 3.31 -24.95 10.26
N PHE A 58 4.15 -23.91 10.16
CA PHE A 58 4.94 -23.61 8.96
C PHE A 58 6.36 -24.19 9.02
N VAL A 59 6.80 -24.63 10.21
CA VAL A 59 8.15 -25.15 10.44
C VAL A 59 8.22 -26.63 10.15
N ASP A 60 9.13 -27.05 9.26
CA ASP A 60 9.37 -28.46 8.98
C ASP A 60 9.98 -29.14 10.24
N PRO A 61 9.52 -30.34 10.63
CA PRO A 61 10.05 -31.08 11.79
C PRO A 61 11.57 -31.36 11.75
N ARG A 62 12.18 -31.24 10.57
CA ARG A 62 13.64 -31.40 10.39
C ARG A 62 14.41 -30.10 10.61
N CYS A 63 13.73 -29.00 10.88
CA CYS A 63 14.38 -27.73 11.18
C CYS A 63 15.22 -27.89 12.47
N LYS A 64 16.46 -27.45 12.42
CA LYS A 64 17.36 -27.54 13.58
C LYS A 64 17.16 -26.40 14.57
N THR A 65 16.64 -25.26 14.07
CA THR A 65 16.37 -24.08 14.88
C THR A 65 15.08 -24.29 15.69
N PRO A 66 15.08 -24.01 16.98
CA PRO A 66 13.87 -24.11 17.82
C PRO A 66 12.75 -23.20 17.30
N VAL A 67 11.51 -23.69 17.36
CA VAL A 67 10.33 -22.93 16.93
C VAL A 67 10.21 -21.62 17.69
N SER A 68 10.57 -21.59 18.98
CA SER A 68 10.55 -20.38 19.81
C SER A 68 11.50 -19.28 19.31
N GLU A 69 12.65 -19.68 18.77
CA GLU A 69 13.62 -18.73 18.21
C GLU A 69 13.14 -18.16 16.88
N ILE A 70 12.53 -19.01 16.06
CA ILE A 70 11.88 -18.58 14.80
C ILE A 70 10.71 -17.64 15.08
N GLN A 71 9.89 -17.96 16.09
CA GLN A 71 8.79 -17.09 16.53
C GLN A 71 9.29 -15.73 16.96
N ALA A 72 10.31 -15.67 17.81
CA ALA A 72 10.89 -14.41 18.29
C ALA A 72 11.46 -13.55 17.15
N ALA A 73 12.07 -14.18 16.14
CA ALA A 73 12.60 -13.47 14.96
C ALA A 73 11.47 -12.87 14.10
N VAL A 74 10.33 -13.55 13.99
CA VAL A 74 9.17 -13.08 13.24
C VAL A 74 8.43 -11.97 14.01
N ASP A 75 8.17 -12.16 15.29
CA ASP A 75 7.46 -11.19 16.14
C ASP A 75 8.26 -9.91 16.29
N GLY A 76 9.57 -9.98 16.51
CA GLY A 76 10.44 -8.81 16.63
C GLY A 76 10.46 -7.97 15.35
N ALA A 77 10.43 -8.60 14.17
CA ALA A 77 10.37 -7.91 12.90
C ALA A 77 9.02 -7.20 12.68
N ILE A 78 7.91 -7.83 13.05
CA ILE A 78 6.56 -7.24 12.94
C ILE A 78 6.44 -6.02 13.86
N ASP A 79 6.86 -6.16 15.11
CA ASP A 79 6.80 -5.07 16.10
C ASP A 79 7.63 -3.85 15.68
N GLU A 80 8.83 -4.08 15.14
CA GLU A 80 9.72 -3.01 14.66
C GLU A 80 9.12 -2.28 13.43
N LEU A 81 8.56 -3.02 12.47
CA LEU A 81 7.89 -2.44 11.32
C LEU A 81 6.66 -1.61 11.73
N GLU A 82 5.89 -2.08 12.70
CA GLU A 82 4.75 -1.33 13.25
C GLU A 82 5.20 -0.06 13.99
N ALA A 83 6.29 -0.13 14.74
CA ALA A 83 6.85 1.03 15.43
C ALA A 83 7.32 2.08 14.40
N HIS A 84 8.07 1.70 13.39
CA HIS A 84 8.49 2.59 12.30
C HIS A 84 7.30 3.18 11.55
N ARG A 85 6.27 2.39 11.27
CA ARG A 85 5.06 2.91 10.63
C ARG A 85 4.39 4.00 11.46
N LYS A 86 4.24 3.78 12.78
CA LYS A 86 3.66 4.77 13.70
C LYS A 86 4.49 6.04 13.79
N GLU A 87 5.81 5.91 13.79
CA GLU A 87 6.74 7.03 13.77
C GLU A 87 6.56 7.88 12.51
N ILE A 88 6.59 7.25 11.33
CA ILE A 88 6.36 7.92 10.05
C ILE A 88 4.97 8.56 9.98
N GLU A 89 3.92 7.87 10.43
CA GLU A 89 2.56 8.42 10.51
C GLU A 89 2.52 9.66 11.41
N SER A 90 3.22 9.64 12.55
CA SER A 90 3.33 10.78 13.46
C SER A 90 4.03 11.98 12.80
N GLU A 91 5.15 11.75 12.11
CA GLU A 91 5.86 12.80 11.39
C GLU A 91 4.99 13.41 10.27
N ILE A 92 4.28 12.58 9.52
CA ILE A 92 3.37 13.04 8.46
C ILE A 92 2.29 13.94 9.06
N LEU A 93 1.71 13.57 10.20
CA LEU A 93 0.70 14.38 10.88
C LEU A 93 1.25 15.73 11.36
N GLN A 94 2.47 15.77 11.88
CA GLN A 94 3.15 17.01 12.26
C GLN A 94 3.40 17.93 11.07
N ILE A 95 3.87 17.39 9.96
CA ILE A 95 4.08 18.14 8.71
C ILE A 95 2.75 18.68 8.16
N ALA A 96 1.66 17.94 8.36
CA ALA A 96 0.33 18.31 7.88
C ALA A 96 -0.39 19.34 8.78
N GLU A 97 0.06 19.58 10.01
CA GLU A 97 -0.56 20.48 10.98
C GLU A 97 -0.84 21.89 10.43
N PRO A 98 0.09 22.56 9.72
CA PRO A 98 -0.17 23.90 9.14
C PRO A 98 -1.34 23.93 8.15
N PHE A 99 -1.74 22.78 7.65
CA PHE A 99 -2.83 22.62 6.66
C PHE A 99 -4.13 22.11 7.28
N SER A 100 -4.25 22.12 8.62
CA SER A 100 -5.41 21.59 9.34
C SER A 100 -6.74 22.11 8.83
N ALA A 101 -6.86 23.42 8.55
CA ALA A 101 -8.09 24.01 8.02
C ALA A 101 -8.52 23.41 6.66
N VAL A 102 -7.56 23.07 5.80
CA VAL A 102 -7.84 22.43 4.50
C VAL A 102 -8.17 20.95 4.70
N LEU A 103 -7.50 20.30 5.64
CA LEU A 103 -7.78 18.90 6.00
C LEU A 103 -9.17 18.75 6.62
N ASP A 104 -9.59 19.68 7.49
CA ASP A 104 -10.93 19.71 8.06
C ASP A 104 -12.00 19.80 6.98
N LEU A 105 -11.75 20.59 5.93
CA LEU A 105 -12.62 20.65 4.77
C LEU A 105 -12.66 19.31 4.01
N LEU A 106 -11.53 18.64 3.84
CA LEU A 106 -11.48 17.31 3.21
C LEU A 106 -12.19 16.26 4.06
N TYR A 107 -12.13 16.33 5.38
CA TYR A 107 -12.83 15.41 6.28
C TYR A 107 -14.35 15.54 6.23
N THR A 108 -14.89 16.64 5.71
CA THR A 108 -16.34 16.76 5.45
C THR A 108 -16.80 15.86 4.29
N LEU A 109 -15.86 15.42 3.45
CA LEU A 109 -16.19 14.56 2.32
C LEU A 109 -16.43 13.12 2.80
N PRO A 110 -17.52 12.48 2.36
CA PRO A 110 -17.79 11.11 2.70
C PRO A 110 -16.63 10.17 2.32
N GLY A 111 -16.21 9.33 3.28
CA GLY A 111 -15.13 8.36 3.08
C GLY A 111 -13.72 8.87 3.39
N LEU A 112 -13.54 10.16 3.68
CA LEU A 112 -12.28 10.73 4.17
C LEU A 112 -12.29 11.00 5.68
N ASP A 113 -13.45 11.00 6.30
CA ASP A 113 -13.69 11.30 7.72
C ASP A 113 -12.93 10.42 8.71
N LYS A 114 -12.50 9.23 8.28
CA LYS A 114 -11.87 8.21 9.13
C LYS A 114 -10.43 7.88 8.80
N ASN A 115 -9.88 8.45 7.75
CA ASN A 115 -8.54 8.12 7.30
C ASN A 115 -7.72 9.39 7.01
N PRO A 116 -7.06 9.96 8.04
CA PRO A 116 -6.23 11.15 7.89
C PRO A 116 -5.16 10.98 6.82
N MET A 117 -4.53 9.81 6.75
CA MET A 117 -3.46 9.55 5.77
C MET A 117 -3.95 9.69 4.33
N THR A 118 -5.17 9.23 4.03
CA THR A 118 -5.75 9.38 2.68
C THR A 118 -6.03 10.83 2.35
N ALA A 119 -6.55 11.63 3.28
CA ALA A 119 -6.80 13.05 3.08
C ALA A 119 -5.48 13.82 2.89
N ILE A 120 -4.46 13.52 3.68
CA ILE A 120 -3.12 14.11 3.55
C ILE A 120 -2.49 13.72 2.21
N ALA A 121 -2.60 12.47 1.78
CA ALA A 121 -2.11 12.03 0.49
C ALA A 121 -2.81 12.74 -0.68
N ILE A 122 -4.11 12.98 -0.59
CA ILE A 122 -4.86 13.78 -1.57
C ILE A 122 -4.35 15.22 -1.57
N LEU A 123 -4.19 15.83 -0.39
CA LEU A 123 -3.69 17.19 -0.25
C LEU A 123 -2.27 17.35 -0.80
N SER A 124 -1.39 16.36 -0.56
CA SER A 124 -0.01 16.37 -1.06
C SER A 124 0.07 16.34 -2.59
N GLU A 125 -0.89 15.69 -3.26
CA GLU A 125 -0.94 15.62 -4.72
C GLU A 125 -1.54 16.89 -5.35
N ILE A 126 -2.59 17.46 -4.73
CA ILE A 126 -3.33 18.61 -5.28
C ILE A 126 -2.68 19.92 -4.85
N GLY A 127 -2.08 19.95 -3.67
CA GLY A 127 -1.61 21.15 -3.00
C GLY A 127 -2.74 21.91 -2.27
N PRO A 128 -2.39 22.84 -1.36
CA PRO A 128 -3.37 23.64 -0.62
C PRO A 128 -3.95 24.79 -1.46
N ASP A 129 -3.27 25.20 -2.53
CA ASP A 129 -3.67 26.29 -3.39
C ASP A 129 -4.43 25.79 -4.63
N MET A 130 -5.73 26.09 -4.67
CA MET A 130 -6.61 25.73 -5.78
C MET A 130 -6.58 26.74 -6.95
N SER A 131 -5.79 27.80 -6.88
CA SER A 131 -5.70 28.82 -7.95
C SER A 131 -5.23 28.25 -9.29
N GLY A 132 -4.44 27.17 -9.25
CA GLY A 132 -4.00 26.45 -10.44
C GLY A 132 -5.12 25.72 -11.20
N PHE A 133 -6.31 25.58 -10.60
CA PHE A 133 -7.46 24.92 -11.20
C PHE A 133 -8.61 25.90 -11.43
N PRO A 134 -8.80 26.43 -12.66
CA PRO A 134 -9.85 27.41 -12.95
C PRO A 134 -11.27 26.91 -12.66
N SER A 135 -11.48 25.60 -12.59
CA SER A 135 -12.77 25.00 -12.19
C SER A 135 -12.57 23.55 -11.72
N SER A 136 -13.58 22.99 -11.04
CA SER A 136 -13.63 21.59 -10.64
C SER A 136 -13.44 20.61 -11.81
N LYS A 137 -13.89 20.97 -13.01
CA LYS A 137 -13.70 20.16 -14.23
C LYS A 137 -12.22 20.04 -14.62
N HIS A 138 -11.44 21.10 -14.42
CA HIS A 138 -9.99 21.06 -14.67
C HIS A 138 -9.28 20.13 -13.68
N LEU A 139 -9.63 20.18 -12.40
CA LEU A 139 -9.10 19.27 -11.39
C LEU A 139 -9.45 17.82 -11.72
N VAL A 140 -10.71 17.52 -12.04
CA VAL A 140 -11.17 16.16 -12.39
C VAL A 140 -10.47 15.62 -13.64
N SER A 141 -10.24 16.50 -14.63
CA SER A 141 -9.48 16.17 -15.85
C SER A 141 -8.01 15.91 -15.54
N TRP A 142 -7.39 16.75 -14.72
CA TRP A 142 -6.00 16.58 -14.28
C TRP A 142 -5.81 15.30 -13.47
N ALA A 143 -6.73 14.99 -12.57
CA ALA A 143 -6.76 13.74 -11.81
C ALA A 143 -6.97 12.48 -12.68
N GLY A 144 -7.23 12.65 -13.98
CA GLY A 144 -7.44 11.52 -14.89
C GLY A 144 -8.77 10.80 -14.69
N CYS A 145 -9.75 11.45 -14.04
CA CYS A 145 -11.07 10.89 -13.76
C CYS A 145 -12.09 11.18 -14.88
N CYS A 146 -11.76 12.03 -15.85
CA CYS A 146 -12.62 12.29 -17.00
C CYS A 146 -12.50 11.18 -18.06
N PRO A 147 -13.63 10.67 -18.57
CA PRO A 147 -13.60 9.80 -19.74
C PRO A 147 -13.11 10.57 -20.96
N ARG A 148 -12.33 9.92 -21.81
CA ARG A 148 -11.92 10.49 -23.11
C ARG A 148 -13.14 10.63 -23.99
N ASN A 149 -13.28 11.78 -24.63
CA ASN A 149 -14.28 12.00 -25.67
C ASN A 149 -13.69 11.55 -27.03
N ASP A 150 -13.67 10.24 -27.26
CA ASP A 150 -13.17 9.67 -28.50
C ASP A 150 -14.38 9.40 -29.42
N GLN A 151 -14.81 10.49 -30.08
CA GLN A 151 -15.93 10.46 -31.03
C GLN A 151 -15.43 10.79 -32.42
N SER A 152 -15.86 10.00 -33.37
CA SER A 152 -15.64 10.27 -34.80
C SER A 152 -16.93 9.99 -35.54
N ASN A 153 -17.41 10.99 -36.28
CA ASN A 153 -18.59 10.89 -37.13
C ASN A 153 -19.84 10.34 -36.41
N LEU A 154 -20.19 10.96 -35.24
CA LEU A 154 -21.30 10.58 -34.38
C LEU A 154 -21.20 9.17 -33.71
N LYS A 155 -20.10 8.47 -33.91
CA LYS A 155 -19.86 7.19 -33.26
C LYS A 155 -18.86 7.34 -32.11
N VAL A 156 -19.26 6.94 -30.88
CA VAL A 156 -18.38 6.89 -29.73
C VAL A 156 -17.47 5.67 -29.87
N LYS A 157 -16.15 5.90 -30.06
CA LYS A 157 -15.15 4.84 -30.17
C LYS A 157 -14.74 4.28 -28.81
N SER A 158 -14.57 5.15 -27.82
CA SER A 158 -14.16 4.72 -26.48
C SER A 158 -14.63 5.72 -25.43
N ARG A 159 -15.09 5.19 -24.28
CA ARG A 159 -15.37 5.94 -23.06
C ARG A 159 -14.35 5.64 -21.95
N ARG A 160 -13.20 5.08 -22.31
CA ARG A 160 -12.17 4.71 -21.32
C ARG A 160 -11.60 5.96 -20.66
N ILE A 161 -11.41 5.86 -19.35
CA ILE A 161 -10.74 6.89 -18.56
C ILE A 161 -9.25 6.94 -18.93
N SER A 162 -8.66 8.13 -18.88
CA SER A 162 -7.24 8.35 -19.11
C SER A 162 -6.37 7.49 -18.18
N ARG A 163 -5.16 7.12 -18.61
CA ARG A 163 -4.13 6.53 -17.75
C ARG A 163 -3.42 7.57 -16.88
N ALA A 164 -3.70 8.87 -17.04
CA ALA A 164 -3.19 9.94 -16.20
C ALA A 164 -3.66 9.78 -14.74
N GLY A 165 -3.02 10.50 -13.81
CA GLY A 165 -3.38 10.47 -12.39
C GLY A 165 -2.87 9.20 -11.69
N SER A 166 -1.56 8.94 -11.78
CA SER A 166 -0.94 7.73 -11.22
C SER A 166 -1.11 7.59 -9.72
N TYR A 167 -1.19 8.68 -8.97
CA TYR A 167 -1.27 8.69 -7.51
C TYR A 167 -2.68 9.04 -7.01
N LEU A 168 -3.22 10.19 -7.39
CA LEU A 168 -4.52 10.68 -6.91
C LEU A 168 -5.69 9.77 -7.30
N LYS A 169 -5.73 9.30 -8.54
CA LYS A 169 -6.82 8.46 -9.04
C LYS A 169 -7.00 7.14 -8.29
N PRO A 170 -5.94 6.35 -7.98
CA PRO A 170 -6.07 5.14 -7.17
C PRO A 170 -6.64 5.44 -5.77
N LEU A 171 -6.22 6.54 -5.13
CA LEU A 171 -6.75 6.96 -3.83
C LEU A 171 -8.26 7.25 -3.91
N LEU A 172 -8.68 8.03 -4.90
CA LEU A 172 -10.10 8.34 -5.10
C LEU A 172 -10.93 7.09 -5.42
N VAL A 173 -10.38 6.14 -6.16
CA VAL A 173 -11.03 4.85 -6.44
C VAL A 173 -11.18 4.02 -5.16
N GLN A 174 -10.17 3.99 -4.29
CA GLN A 174 -10.26 3.31 -2.99
C GLN A 174 -11.34 3.93 -2.12
N VAL A 175 -11.40 5.26 -2.02
CA VAL A 175 -12.44 5.99 -1.28
C VAL A 175 -13.82 5.65 -1.84
N ALA A 176 -14.00 5.71 -3.16
CA ALA A 176 -15.27 5.38 -3.81
C ALA A 176 -15.70 3.92 -3.55
N ASN A 177 -14.78 2.97 -3.62
CA ASN A 177 -15.05 1.57 -3.31
C ASN A 177 -15.45 1.35 -1.83
N ALA A 178 -14.87 2.10 -0.91
CA ALA A 178 -15.25 2.07 0.50
C ALA A 178 -16.65 2.65 0.70
N LEU A 179 -16.98 3.76 0.01
CA LEU A 179 -18.29 4.40 0.07
C LEU A 179 -19.41 3.49 -0.46
N ILE A 180 -19.21 2.83 -1.59
CA ILE A 180 -20.20 1.88 -2.16
C ILE A 180 -20.55 0.76 -1.17
N LYS A 181 -19.56 0.33 -0.36
CA LYS A 181 -19.75 -0.70 0.68
C LYS A 181 -20.32 -0.13 1.98
N SER A 182 -20.30 1.19 2.17
CA SER A 182 -20.75 1.83 3.40
C SER A 182 -22.28 1.76 3.52
N LYS A 183 -22.74 1.44 4.73
CA LYS A 183 -24.17 1.51 5.10
C LYS A 183 -24.61 2.94 5.45
N LYS A 184 -23.65 3.84 5.73
CA LYS A 184 -23.93 5.23 6.13
C LYS A 184 -24.28 6.13 4.95
N HIS A 185 -23.85 5.80 3.77
CA HIS A 185 -23.98 6.60 2.55
C HIS A 185 -24.63 5.78 1.44
N PRO A 186 -25.95 5.45 1.58
CA PRO A 186 -26.68 4.67 0.60
C PRO A 186 -26.83 5.38 -0.76
N GLU A 187 -26.68 6.70 -0.78
CA GLU A 187 -26.72 7.55 -1.99
C GLU A 187 -25.60 7.27 -2.99
N PHE A 188 -24.52 6.60 -2.58
CA PHE A 188 -23.40 6.21 -3.45
C PHE A 188 -23.49 4.77 -3.98
N LYS A 189 -24.58 4.08 -3.71
CA LYS A 189 -24.88 2.75 -4.26
C LYS A 189 -25.63 2.89 -5.56
#